data_a8227553a5e9780c9136a6d7c7802a44
#
_entry.id   a8227553a5e9780c9136a6d7c7802a44
#
_cell.length_a   1.000
_cell.length_b   1.000
_cell.length_c   1.000
_cell.angle_alpha   90.00
_cell.angle_beta   90.00
_cell.angle_gamma   90.00
#
_symmetry.space_group_name_H-M   'P 1'
#
loop_
_entity.id
_entity.type
_entity.pdbx_description
1 polymer ?
#
loop_
_entity_poly.entity_id
_entity_poly.type
_entity_poly.pdbx_seq_one_letter_code
_entity_poly.pdbx_strand_id
1 'polypeptide(L)'
;YMAKYPDLAVDGLPLTFLQNQKPKLRADDLTPVEWPADPSLEWCPPGHGDLYPALEGFGVLDALLEAGFRYACVSNGDNLGAAPNATIAGWFAQSGAPYAAELCRRTINDKKGGHLAVRKKDGQLILRDTAQTAPEEMDFFTDEHRHPFFHTNNLWFDLQVLKDTLVERNSVLGLPLIRNEKTVDPTDSSSTPVVQVESAMGAAIEVFEGATAICVGRDRFLPVKTTNELLLLRSDVYNLTGEGKLIACSDSAPEISLDSRYYKTVQKFAQRIPYAPSLRKATSFKVEGDYTFGARVVVKGDVTLPDEDEPQVVEDGTKLEG
;
A
#
# COMPACT_ATOMS: atom_id res chain seq x y z
N TYR A 1 -18.28 5.33 6.70
CA TYR A 1 -17.43 6.28 5.96
C TYR A 1 -18.03 6.60 4.59
N MET A 2 -18.29 5.59 3.76
CA MET A 2 -18.83 5.74 2.38
C MET A 2 -20.16 6.46 2.31
N ALA A 3 -21.03 6.35 3.33
CA ALA A 3 -22.28 7.09 3.40
C ALA A 3 -22.14 8.64 3.36
N LYS A 4 -20.92 9.15 3.57
CA LYS A 4 -20.62 10.60 3.43
C LYS A 4 -20.41 11.03 1.97
N TYR A 5 -20.32 10.08 1.06
CA TYR A 5 -19.99 10.31 -0.36
C TYR A 5 -21.01 9.60 -1.27
N PRO A 6 -22.29 10.00 -1.22
CA PRO A 6 -23.35 9.32 -1.99
C PRO A 6 -23.10 9.38 -3.51
N ASP A 7 -22.42 10.41 -3.99
CA ASP A 7 -22.13 10.61 -5.42
C ASP A 7 -21.09 9.61 -5.98
N LEU A 8 -20.47 8.81 -5.13
CA LEU A 8 -19.59 7.71 -5.58
C LEU A 8 -20.38 6.46 -5.99
N ALA A 9 -21.65 6.36 -5.61
CA ALA A 9 -22.48 5.23 -5.98
C ALA A 9 -22.87 5.34 -7.47
N VAL A 10 -22.78 4.22 -8.17
CA VAL A 10 -23.27 4.06 -9.54
C VAL A 10 -24.46 3.09 -9.49
N ASP A 11 -25.58 3.49 -10.05
CA ASP A 11 -26.79 2.68 -10.04
C ASP A 11 -26.54 1.29 -10.65
N GLY A 12 -26.97 0.26 -9.93
CA GLY A 12 -26.79 -1.13 -10.34
C GLY A 12 -25.42 -1.73 -10.04
N LEU A 13 -24.46 -0.96 -9.50
CA LEU A 13 -23.15 -1.46 -9.13
C LEU A 13 -22.94 -1.45 -7.61
N PRO A 14 -22.35 -2.51 -7.04
CA PRO A 14 -22.01 -2.53 -5.62
C PRO A 14 -20.86 -1.55 -5.34
N LEU A 15 -21.03 -0.70 -4.33
CA LEU A 15 -19.99 0.22 -3.88
C LEU A 15 -18.86 -0.51 -3.13
N THR A 16 -19.17 -1.66 -2.54
CA THR A 16 -18.24 -2.49 -1.77
C THR A 16 -18.53 -3.97 -2.02
N PHE A 17 -17.52 -4.79 -1.91
CA PHE A 17 -17.64 -6.25 -1.90
C PHE A 17 -16.66 -6.84 -0.88
N LEU A 18 -16.90 -8.08 -0.48
CA LEU A 18 -16.12 -8.73 0.55
C LEU A 18 -14.86 -9.38 -0.04
N GLN A 19 -13.85 -9.50 0.78
CA GLN A 19 -12.70 -10.37 0.54
C GLN A 19 -13.04 -11.78 1.04
N ASN A 20 -12.52 -12.81 0.37
CA ASN A 20 -12.63 -14.19 0.85
C ASN A 20 -11.83 -14.38 2.14
N GLN A 21 -12.06 -15.49 2.80
CA GLN A 21 -11.33 -15.93 3.99
C GLN A 21 -10.77 -17.33 3.78
N LYS A 22 -9.66 -17.61 4.45
CA LYS A 22 -9.07 -18.95 4.49
C LYS A 22 -8.56 -19.27 5.89
N PRO A 23 -8.43 -20.55 6.26
CA PRO A 23 -7.89 -20.93 7.55
C PRO A 23 -6.40 -20.54 7.66
N LYS A 24 -6.00 -20.10 8.85
CA LYS A 24 -4.58 -20.05 9.23
C LYS A 24 -4.10 -21.50 9.39
N LEU A 25 -2.88 -21.75 8.97
CA LEU A 25 -2.28 -23.07 9.03
C LEU A 25 -1.30 -23.12 10.22
N ARG A 26 -1.30 -24.22 10.96
CA ARG A 26 -0.30 -24.48 11.99
C ARG A 26 1.10 -24.47 11.36
N ALA A 27 2.08 -23.88 12.03
CA ALA A 27 3.42 -23.76 11.48
C ALA A 27 4.18 -25.10 11.44
N ASP A 28 3.80 -26.06 12.28
CA ASP A 28 4.47 -27.36 12.45
C ASP A 28 4.05 -28.41 11.41
N ASP A 29 2.76 -28.46 11.03
CA ASP A 29 2.24 -29.52 10.14
C ASP A 29 1.39 -28.99 8.97
N LEU A 30 1.17 -27.66 8.91
CA LEU A 30 0.37 -26.97 7.89
C LEU A 30 -1.09 -27.41 7.84
N THR A 31 -1.62 -27.99 8.90
CA THR A 31 -3.06 -28.24 9.04
C THR A 31 -3.78 -26.95 9.50
N PRO A 32 -5.09 -26.80 9.22
CA PRO A 32 -5.88 -25.70 9.77
C PRO A 32 -5.75 -25.64 11.30
N VAL A 33 -5.53 -24.42 11.82
CA VAL A 33 -5.45 -24.21 13.27
C VAL A 33 -6.83 -24.24 13.88
N GLU A 34 -6.97 -24.85 15.06
CA GLU A 34 -8.14 -24.75 15.93
C GLU A 34 -7.81 -23.82 17.11
N TRP A 35 -8.68 -22.83 17.36
CA TRP A 35 -8.51 -21.87 18.44
C TRP A 35 -9.83 -21.64 19.19
N PRO A 36 -10.25 -22.58 20.07
CA PRO A 36 -11.57 -22.54 20.72
C PRO A 36 -11.83 -21.28 21.58
N ALA A 37 -10.76 -20.60 22.02
CA ALA A 37 -10.89 -19.38 22.81
C ALA A 37 -11.51 -18.21 21.98
N ASP A 38 -11.23 -18.18 20.68
CA ASP A 38 -11.83 -17.26 19.72
C ASP A 38 -11.73 -17.85 18.31
N PRO A 39 -12.77 -18.56 17.84
CA PRO A 39 -12.77 -19.18 16.51
C PRO A 39 -12.61 -18.20 15.35
N SER A 40 -12.88 -16.90 15.54
CA SER A 40 -12.66 -15.88 14.51
C SER A 40 -11.18 -15.72 14.16
N LEU A 41 -10.29 -16.01 15.10
CA LEU A 41 -8.84 -15.95 14.93
C LEU A 41 -8.26 -17.15 14.14
N GLU A 42 -9.05 -18.17 13.86
CA GLU A 42 -8.67 -19.30 13.01
C GLU A 42 -8.54 -18.92 11.54
N TRP A 43 -9.14 -17.79 11.14
CA TRP A 43 -9.25 -17.34 9.78
C TRP A 43 -8.35 -16.13 9.49
N CYS A 44 -7.95 -16.01 8.24
CA CYS A 44 -7.22 -14.85 7.76
C CYS A 44 -7.62 -14.50 6.32
N PRO A 45 -7.41 -13.24 5.88
CA PRO A 45 -7.57 -12.88 4.49
C PRO A 45 -6.48 -13.54 3.63
N PRO A 46 -6.78 -13.88 2.36
CA PRO A 46 -5.83 -14.53 1.45
C PRO A 46 -4.83 -13.57 0.80
N GLY A 47 -4.73 -12.33 1.29
CA GLY A 47 -3.95 -11.27 0.67
C GLY A 47 -4.72 -10.55 -0.44
N HIS A 48 -4.16 -9.43 -0.92
CA HIS A 48 -4.87 -8.61 -1.92
C HIS A 48 -4.90 -9.21 -3.34
N GLY A 49 -4.20 -10.33 -3.59
CA GLY A 49 -4.38 -11.11 -4.81
C GLY A 49 -5.75 -11.77 -4.93
N ASP A 50 -6.49 -11.86 -3.82
CA ASP A 50 -7.88 -12.32 -3.78
C ASP A 50 -8.87 -11.37 -4.49
N LEU A 51 -8.44 -10.17 -4.85
CA LEU A 51 -9.22 -9.21 -5.62
C LEU A 51 -9.89 -9.88 -6.83
N TYR A 52 -9.16 -10.67 -7.59
CA TYR A 52 -9.64 -11.25 -8.84
C TYR A 52 -10.72 -12.30 -8.64
N PRO A 53 -10.52 -13.35 -7.83
CA PRO A 53 -11.59 -14.31 -7.55
C PRO A 53 -12.75 -13.69 -6.75
N ALA A 54 -12.51 -12.66 -5.95
CA ALA A 54 -13.58 -11.96 -5.25
C ALA A 54 -14.47 -11.15 -6.21
N LEU A 55 -13.89 -10.43 -7.19
CA LEU A 55 -14.65 -9.74 -8.23
C LEU A 55 -15.59 -10.69 -8.99
N GLU A 56 -15.13 -11.89 -9.30
CA GLU A 56 -15.94 -12.92 -9.95
C GLU A 56 -16.97 -13.53 -8.99
N GLY A 57 -16.50 -14.02 -7.83
CA GLY A 57 -17.33 -14.78 -6.88
C GLY A 57 -18.50 -13.98 -6.28
N PHE A 58 -18.36 -12.66 -6.16
CA PHE A 58 -19.43 -11.76 -5.71
C PHE A 58 -20.23 -11.15 -6.87
N GLY A 59 -19.99 -11.56 -8.12
CA GLY A 59 -20.73 -11.09 -9.30
C GLY A 59 -20.42 -9.65 -9.71
N VAL A 60 -19.40 -9.02 -9.10
CA VAL A 60 -19.03 -7.61 -9.40
C VAL A 60 -18.46 -7.49 -10.80
N LEU A 61 -17.68 -8.48 -11.24
CA LEU A 61 -17.07 -8.51 -12.57
C LEU A 61 -18.15 -8.52 -13.65
N ASP A 62 -19.17 -9.35 -13.49
CA ASP A 62 -20.29 -9.44 -14.43
C ASP A 62 -21.11 -8.16 -14.44
N ALA A 63 -21.44 -7.61 -13.26
CA ALA A 63 -22.18 -6.36 -13.16
C ALA A 63 -21.44 -5.18 -13.84
N LEU A 64 -20.12 -5.10 -13.70
CA LEU A 64 -19.30 -4.09 -14.38
C LEU A 64 -19.34 -4.24 -15.89
N LEU A 65 -19.19 -5.47 -16.42
CA LEU A 65 -19.23 -5.75 -17.85
C LEU A 65 -20.63 -5.47 -18.43
N GLU A 66 -21.70 -5.88 -17.76
CA GLU A 66 -23.09 -5.61 -18.15
C GLU A 66 -23.41 -4.11 -18.17
N ALA A 67 -22.82 -3.33 -17.24
CA ALA A 67 -22.92 -1.88 -17.22
C ALA A 67 -22.06 -1.18 -18.30
N GLY A 68 -21.31 -1.94 -19.11
CA GLY A 68 -20.52 -1.44 -20.23
C GLY A 68 -19.10 -0.98 -19.87
N PHE A 69 -18.65 -1.22 -18.64
CA PHE A 69 -17.25 -0.96 -18.26
C PHE A 69 -16.34 -2.01 -18.88
N ARG A 70 -15.23 -1.57 -19.43
CA ARG A 70 -14.23 -2.44 -20.05
C ARG A 70 -12.92 -2.49 -19.26
N TYR A 71 -12.52 -1.40 -18.67
CA TYR A 71 -11.25 -1.27 -17.99
C TYR A 71 -11.45 -0.95 -16.51
N ALA A 72 -10.59 -1.49 -15.66
CA ALA A 72 -10.54 -1.15 -14.24
C ALA A 72 -9.15 -0.66 -13.85
N CYS A 73 -9.12 0.29 -12.92
CA CYS A 73 -7.93 0.69 -12.19
C CYS A 73 -8.09 0.31 -10.73
N VAL A 74 -7.07 -0.30 -10.16
CA VAL A 74 -7.04 -0.72 -8.75
C VAL A 74 -5.78 -0.19 -8.10
N SER A 75 -5.91 0.21 -6.84
CA SER A 75 -4.80 0.66 -6.01
C SER A 75 -5.01 0.28 -4.55
N ASN A 76 -3.93 0.32 -3.77
CA ASN A 76 -4.04 0.23 -2.32
C ASN A 76 -4.80 1.44 -1.76
N GLY A 77 -5.70 1.21 -0.80
CA GLY A 77 -6.47 2.28 -0.16
C GLY A 77 -5.63 3.26 0.68
N ASP A 78 -4.40 2.88 1.03
CA ASP A 78 -3.43 3.73 1.72
C ASP A 78 -2.61 4.63 0.76
N ASN A 79 -2.69 4.42 -0.57
CA ASN A 79 -1.98 5.24 -1.54
C ASN A 79 -2.84 6.45 -1.95
N LEU A 80 -2.63 7.58 -1.31
CA LEU A 80 -3.37 8.82 -1.61
C LEU A 80 -2.98 9.48 -2.95
N GLY A 81 -1.90 9.02 -3.59
CA GLY A 81 -1.52 9.44 -4.94
C GLY A 81 -2.27 8.73 -6.06
N ALA A 82 -3.03 7.68 -5.76
CA ALA A 82 -3.72 6.85 -6.76
C ALA A 82 -5.06 7.43 -7.23
N ALA A 83 -5.17 8.75 -7.36
CA ALA A 83 -6.37 9.38 -7.88
C ALA A 83 -6.69 8.94 -9.33
N PRO A 84 -7.96 8.87 -9.76
CA PRO A 84 -8.32 8.59 -11.13
C PRO A 84 -7.57 9.51 -12.13
N ASN A 85 -7.07 8.93 -13.23
CA ASN A 85 -6.28 9.67 -14.22
C ASN A 85 -6.70 9.29 -15.65
N ALA A 86 -7.39 10.21 -16.32
CA ALA A 86 -7.92 9.97 -17.65
C ALA A 86 -6.81 9.78 -18.72
N THR A 87 -5.64 10.40 -18.54
CA THR A 87 -4.51 10.24 -19.48
C THR A 87 -3.94 8.82 -19.39
N ILE A 88 -3.76 8.28 -18.19
CA ILE A 88 -3.28 6.91 -18.02
C ILE A 88 -4.34 5.91 -18.51
N ALA A 89 -5.62 6.16 -18.21
CA ALA A 89 -6.73 5.34 -18.70
C ALA A 89 -6.76 5.30 -20.25
N GLY A 90 -6.60 6.46 -20.91
CA GLY A 90 -6.53 6.57 -22.36
C GLY A 90 -5.32 5.85 -22.94
N TRP A 91 -4.15 6.00 -22.32
CA TRP A 91 -2.95 5.26 -22.72
C TRP A 91 -3.16 3.75 -22.60
N PHE A 92 -3.72 3.27 -21.48
CA PHE A 92 -3.98 1.84 -21.30
C PHE A 92 -4.96 1.31 -22.35
N ALA A 93 -6.06 2.00 -22.59
CA ALA A 93 -7.03 1.62 -23.59
C ALA A 93 -6.43 1.55 -25.03
N GLN A 94 -5.53 2.50 -25.36
CA GLN A 94 -4.86 2.53 -26.68
C GLN A 94 -3.76 1.48 -26.81
N SER A 95 -3.13 1.06 -25.70
CA SER A 95 -2.06 0.07 -25.73
C SER A 95 -2.54 -1.31 -26.19
N GLY A 96 -3.82 -1.63 -26.02
CA GLY A 96 -4.38 -2.96 -26.24
C GLY A 96 -3.86 -4.03 -25.28
N ALA A 97 -3.08 -3.64 -24.26
CA ALA A 97 -2.57 -4.58 -23.27
C ALA A 97 -3.69 -5.10 -22.37
N PRO A 98 -3.67 -6.38 -21.99
CA PRO A 98 -4.68 -6.95 -21.08
C PRO A 98 -4.48 -6.50 -19.63
N TYR A 99 -3.25 -6.12 -19.27
CA TYR A 99 -2.85 -5.73 -17.92
C TYR A 99 -1.67 -4.76 -17.97
N ALA A 100 -1.67 -3.80 -17.07
CA ALA A 100 -0.54 -2.88 -16.89
C ALA A 100 -0.32 -2.51 -15.41
N ALA A 101 0.94 -2.24 -15.07
CA ALA A 101 1.34 -1.74 -13.76
C ALA A 101 1.91 -0.32 -13.86
N GLU A 102 1.60 0.54 -12.88
CA GLU A 102 2.29 1.82 -12.72
C GLU A 102 3.58 1.62 -11.90
N LEU A 103 4.67 2.16 -12.40
CA LEU A 103 6.00 2.12 -11.77
C LEU A 103 6.46 3.54 -11.45
N CYS A 104 7.07 3.72 -10.30
CA CYS A 104 7.78 4.96 -9.95
C CYS A 104 9.28 4.75 -9.89
N ARG A 105 10.05 5.83 -10.14
CA ARG A 105 11.48 5.81 -9.89
C ARG A 105 11.73 5.62 -8.39
N ARG A 106 12.64 4.71 -8.05
CA ARG A 106 13.08 4.46 -6.67
C ARG A 106 13.78 5.66 -6.07
N THR A 107 13.61 5.80 -4.78
CA THR A 107 14.44 6.61 -3.88
C THR A 107 15.10 5.68 -2.87
N ILE A 108 16.03 6.21 -2.08
CA ILE A 108 16.68 5.44 -1.01
C ILE A 108 15.69 4.81 0.00
N ASN A 109 14.53 5.41 0.16
CA ASN A 109 13.47 4.93 1.07
C ASN A 109 12.67 3.76 0.48
N ASP A 110 12.76 3.51 -0.83
CA ASP A 110 11.98 2.49 -1.54
C ASP A 110 12.76 1.18 -1.78
N LYS A 111 13.93 1.00 -1.15
CA LYS A 111 14.83 -0.15 -1.40
C LYS A 111 14.15 -1.52 -1.27
N LYS A 112 13.18 -1.63 -0.35
CA LYS A 112 12.44 -2.87 -0.11
C LYS A 112 11.16 -3.00 -0.96
N GLY A 113 10.84 -2.02 -1.79
CA GLY A 113 9.67 -2.09 -2.68
C GLY A 113 9.86 -3.14 -3.77
N GLY A 114 8.80 -3.89 -4.10
CA GLY A 114 8.79 -4.82 -5.22
C GLY A 114 9.11 -4.14 -6.55
N HIS A 115 9.68 -4.86 -7.50
CA HIS A 115 9.98 -4.34 -8.83
C HIS A 115 9.63 -5.35 -9.93
N LEU A 116 9.45 -4.86 -11.15
CA LEU A 116 9.28 -5.73 -12.30
C LEU A 116 10.64 -6.19 -12.83
N ALA A 117 10.65 -7.42 -13.33
CA ALA A 117 11.75 -8.02 -14.07
C ALA A 117 11.23 -8.78 -15.27
N VAL A 118 12.10 -9.04 -16.24
CA VAL A 118 11.79 -9.90 -17.37
C VAL A 118 12.37 -11.29 -17.09
N ARG A 119 11.52 -12.30 -17.08
CA ARG A 119 11.94 -13.69 -16.87
C ARG A 119 12.68 -14.21 -18.11
N LYS A 120 13.93 -14.62 -17.95
CA LYS A 120 14.80 -15.01 -19.08
C LYS A 120 14.30 -16.20 -19.88
N LYS A 121 13.50 -17.08 -19.26
CA LYS A 121 13.02 -18.32 -19.88
C LYS A 121 12.04 -18.06 -21.05
N ASP A 122 11.17 -17.08 -20.91
CA ASP A 122 10.03 -16.85 -21.80
C ASP A 122 9.78 -15.38 -22.15
N GLY A 123 10.57 -14.45 -21.57
CA GLY A 123 10.41 -13.02 -21.81
C GLY A 123 9.23 -12.39 -21.06
N GLN A 124 8.52 -13.13 -20.21
CA GLN A 124 7.37 -12.64 -19.45
C GLN A 124 7.79 -11.62 -18.39
N LEU A 125 7.01 -10.55 -18.25
CA LEU A 125 7.11 -9.65 -17.10
C LEU A 125 6.68 -10.38 -15.85
N ILE A 126 7.47 -10.23 -14.78
CA ILE A 126 7.19 -10.79 -13.46
C ILE A 126 7.33 -9.72 -12.39
N LEU A 127 6.56 -9.83 -11.32
CA LEU A 127 6.76 -9.05 -10.11
C LEU A 127 7.73 -9.83 -9.19
N ARG A 128 8.82 -9.17 -8.80
CA ARG A 128 9.69 -9.64 -7.72
C ARG A 128 9.39 -8.83 -6.46
N ASP A 129 9.14 -9.52 -5.36
CA ASP A 129 8.87 -8.92 -4.07
C ASP A 129 9.91 -9.36 -3.03
N THR A 130 10.14 -8.55 -2.01
CA THR A 130 11.08 -8.84 -0.92
C THR A 130 10.79 -10.18 -0.26
N ALA A 131 9.51 -10.48 -0.03
CA ALA A 131 9.09 -11.73 0.61
C ALA A 131 9.36 -13.00 -0.24
N GLN A 132 9.64 -12.84 -1.53
CA GLN A 132 9.90 -13.92 -2.49
C GLN A 132 11.37 -13.96 -2.91
N THR A 133 12.19 -13.03 -2.41
CA THR A 133 13.62 -12.93 -2.77
C THR A 133 14.47 -13.69 -1.75
N ALA A 134 15.32 -14.58 -2.24
CA ALA A 134 16.25 -15.32 -1.40
C ALA A 134 17.21 -14.35 -0.66
N PRO A 135 17.59 -14.64 0.59
CA PRO A 135 18.46 -13.77 1.37
C PRO A 135 19.78 -13.41 0.65
N GLU A 136 20.38 -14.35 -0.07
CA GLU A 136 21.61 -14.18 -0.85
C GLU A 136 21.45 -13.29 -2.09
N GLU A 137 20.20 -13.03 -2.53
CA GLU A 137 19.89 -12.16 -3.65
C GLU A 137 19.47 -10.75 -3.21
N MET A 138 19.36 -10.47 -1.91
CA MET A 138 18.83 -9.21 -1.41
C MET A 138 19.67 -8.00 -1.83
N ASP A 139 20.98 -8.11 -1.92
CA ASP A 139 21.85 -7.02 -2.38
C ASP A 139 21.57 -6.65 -3.84
N PHE A 140 21.27 -7.65 -4.69
CA PHE A 140 20.83 -7.39 -6.07
C PHE A 140 19.43 -6.83 -6.14
N PHE A 141 18.54 -7.31 -5.29
CA PHE A 141 17.14 -6.87 -5.26
C PHE A 141 17.02 -5.40 -4.84
N THR A 142 17.83 -4.96 -3.86
CA THR A 142 17.78 -3.60 -3.31
C THR A 142 18.65 -2.59 -4.06
N ASP A 143 19.42 -3.02 -5.06
CA ASP A 143 20.27 -2.16 -5.88
C ASP A 143 19.42 -1.25 -6.77
N GLU A 144 19.29 0.02 -6.39
CA GLU A 144 18.50 1.03 -7.12
C GLU A 144 19.10 1.43 -8.48
N HIS A 145 20.37 1.14 -8.73
CA HIS A 145 20.99 1.37 -10.04
C HIS A 145 20.65 0.30 -11.04
N ARG A 146 20.48 -0.96 -10.57
CA ARG A 146 20.03 -2.07 -11.39
C ARG A 146 18.52 -2.10 -11.57
N HIS A 147 17.79 -1.75 -10.52
CA HIS A 147 16.33 -1.73 -10.47
C HIS A 147 15.82 -0.33 -10.10
N PRO A 148 15.93 0.64 -11.04
CA PRO A 148 15.64 2.05 -10.76
C PRO A 148 14.14 2.34 -10.59
N PHE A 149 13.27 1.37 -10.83
CA PHE A 149 11.83 1.51 -10.70
C PHE A 149 11.28 0.48 -9.74
N PHE A 150 10.26 0.89 -8.96
CA PHE A 150 9.52 0.00 -8.09
C PHE A 150 8.03 0.00 -8.45
N HIS A 151 7.37 -1.05 -8.07
CA HIS A 151 5.95 -1.29 -8.30
C HIS A 151 5.09 -0.52 -7.30
N THR A 152 4.18 0.33 -7.78
CA THR A 152 3.33 1.17 -6.91
C THR A 152 2.09 0.44 -6.40
N ASN A 153 1.78 -0.72 -6.93
CA ASN A 153 0.52 -1.44 -6.75
C ASN A 153 -0.72 -0.71 -7.32
N ASN A 154 -0.50 0.27 -8.22
CA ASN A 154 -1.56 0.80 -9.07
C ASN A 154 -1.60 -0.05 -10.35
N LEU A 155 -2.72 -0.67 -10.60
CA LEU A 155 -2.90 -1.69 -11.64
C LEU A 155 -4.03 -1.30 -12.57
N TRP A 156 -3.90 -1.67 -13.84
CA TRP A 156 -4.90 -1.51 -14.87
C TRP A 156 -5.14 -2.85 -15.54
N PHE A 157 -6.39 -3.23 -15.78
CA PHE A 157 -6.70 -4.47 -16.47
C PHE A 157 -7.99 -4.37 -17.27
N ASP A 158 -8.06 -5.15 -18.36
CA ASP A 158 -9.26 -5.34 -19.19
C ASP A 158 -10.15 -6.37 -18.48
N LEU A 159 -11.38 -5.94 -18.15
CA LEU A 159 -12.34 -6.76 -17.39
C LEU A 159 -12.79 -7.99 -18.18
N GLN A 160 -12.91 -7.89 -19.51
CA GLN A 160 -13.31 -9.04 -20.31
C GLN A 160 -12.19 -10.08 -20.36
N VAL A 161 -10.94 -9.64 -20.57
CA VAL A 161 -9.79 -10.55 -20.56
C VAL A 161 -9.63 -11.21 -19.18
N LEU A 162 -9.85 -10.45 -18.09
CA LEU A 162 -9.85 -11.02 -16.74
C LEU A 162 -10.91 -12.11 -16.59
N LYS A 163 -12.15 -11.85 -17.06
CA LYS A 163 -13.26 -12.83 -17.01
C LYS A 163 -12.91 -14.10 -17.77
N ASP A 164 -12.47 -13.95 -19.02
CA ASP A 164 -12.13 -15.09 -19.88
C ASP A 164 -11.00 -15.94 -19.23
N THR A 165 -9.98 -15.27 -18.65
CA THR A 165 -8.88 -15.95 -17.97
C THR A 165 -9.34 -16.67 -16.69
N LEU A 166 -10.25 -16.08 -15.90
CA LEU A 166 -10.80 -16.73 -14.70
C LEU A 166 -11.63 -17.96 -15.07
N VAL A 167 -12.46 -17.87 -16.12
CA VAL A 167 -13.23 -19.01 -16.63
C VAL A 167 -12.30 -20.14 -17.10
N GLU A 168 -11.27 -19.83 -17.90
CA GLU A 168 -10.30 -20.81 -18.39
C GLU A 168 -9.56 -21.52 -17.25
N ARG A 169 -9.26 -20.78 -16.18
CA ARG A 169 -8.46 -21.25 -15.04
C ARG A 169 -9.28 -21.70 -13.83
N ASN A 170 -10.60 -21.88 -13.98
CA ASN A 170 -11.51 -22.25 -12.88
C ASN A 170 -11.37 -21.33 -11.67
N SER A 171 -11.41 -20.02 -11.89
CA SER A 171 -11.33 -18.95 -10.89
C SER A 171 -9.98 -18.87 -10.13
N VAL A 172 -8.94 -19.60 -10.58
CA VAL A 172 -7.62 -19.62 -9.94
C VAL A 172 -6.55 -19.08 -10.88
N LEU A 173 -6.10 -17.85 -10.67
CA LEU A 173 -5.05 -17.25 -11.51
C LEU A 173 -3.67 -17.92 -11.34
N GLY A 174 -3.44 -18.63 -10.23
CA GLY A 174 -2.16 -19.27 -9.95
C GLY A 174 -1.06 -18.29 -9.52
N LEU A 175 -1.43 -17.24 -8.78
CA LEU A 175 -0.48 -16.23 -8.31
C LEU A 175 0.54 -16.84 -7.35
N PRO A 176 1.80 -16.36 -7.35
CA PRO A 176 2.81 -16.77 -6.39
C PRO A 176 2.34 -16.58 -4.95
N LEU A 177 2.62 -17.57 -4.11
CA LEU A 177 2.23 -17.55 -2.71
C LEU A 177 3.28 -16.82 -1.86
N ILE A 178 2.80 -16.04 -0.91
CA ILE A 178 3.58 -15.36 0.12
C ILE A 178 3.29 -16.06 1.44
N ARG A 179 4.33 -16.53 2.11
CA ARG A 179 4.24 -17.16 3.41
C ARG A 179 4.55 -16.15 4.51
N ASN A 180 3.57 -15.87 5.38
CA ASN A 180 3.72 -15.00 6.54
C ASN A 180 3.64 -15.80 7.83
N GLU A 181 4.71 -15.83 8.61
CA GLU A 181 4.72 -16.45 9.93
C GLU A 181 4.19 -15.48 10.98
N LYS A 182 3.22 -15.92 11.74
CA LYS A 182 2.48 -15.14 12.75
C LYS A 182 2.16 -16.04 13.95
N THR A 183 1.47 -15.48 14.92
CA THR A 183 0.76 -16.23 15.96
C THR A 183 -0.74 -16.22 15.68
N VAL A 184 -1.49 -17.20 16.19
CA VAL A 184 -2.94 -17.28 15.98
C VAL A 184 -3.64 -16.06 16.56
N ASP A 185 -3.26 -15.66 17.77
CA ASP A 185 -3.67 -14.40 18.39
C ASP A 185 -2.58 -13.33 18.18
N PRO A 186 -2.85 -12.26 17.43
CA PRO A 186 -1.87 -11.21 17.19
C PRO A 186 -1.54 -10.36 18.44
N THR A 187 -2.33 -10.49 19.50
CA THR A 187 -2.12 -9.79 20.78
C THR A 187 -1.30 -10.61 21.77
N ASP A 188 -1.19 -11.93 21.53
CA ASP A 188 -0.41 -12.86 22.35
C ASP A 188 0.70 -13.53 21.53
N SER A 189 1.93 -13.06 21.71
CA SER A 189 3.12 -13.60 21.03
C SER A 189 3.48 -15.04 21.47
N SER A 190 2.86 -15.56 22.54
CA SER A 190 3.04 -16.94 23.00
C SER A 190 2.00 -17.90 22.47
N SER A 191 0.98 -17.40 21.76
CA SER A 191 -0.05 -18.22 21.16
C SER A 191 0.50 -19.08 20.01
N THR A 192 -0.26 -20.07 19.57
CA THR A 192 0.17 -21.07 18.57
C THR A 192 0.78 -20.40 17.32
N PRO A 193 2.01 -20.77 16.92
CA PRO A 193 2.59 -20.30 15.67
C PRO A 193 1.79 -20.78 14.46
N VAL A 194 1.50 -19.86 13.54
CA VAL A 194 0.74 -20.14 12.33
C VAL A 194 1.39 -19.54 11.09
N VAL A 195 1.03 -20.09 9.95
CA VAL A 195 1.34 -19.56 8.63
C VAL A 195 0.07 -18.98 8.02
N GLN A 196 0.12 -17.71 7.65
CA GLN A 196 -0.85 -17.09 6.77
C GLN A 196 -0.29 -17.09 5.35
N VAL A 197 -0.97 -17.78 4.45
CA VAL A 197 -0.56 -17.81 3.04
C VAL A 197 -1.31 -16.70 2.32
N GLU A 198 -0.63 -15.84 1.62
CA GLU A 198 -1.20 -14.70 0.91
C GLU A 198 -0.78 -14.71 -0.56
N SER A 199 -1.45 -13.91 -1.38
CA SER A 199 -1.01 -13.59 -2.74
C SER A 199 -1.12 -12.09 -2.99
N ALA A 200 -0.28 -11.60 -3.91
CA ALA A 200 -0.22 -10.19 -4.26
C ALA A 200 -0.94 -9.93 -5.60
N MET A 201 -1.83 -8.92 -5.65
CA MET A 201 -2.54 -8.57 -6.88
C MET A 201 -1.60 -8.16 -8.03
N GLY A 202 -0.48 -7.50 -7.71
CA GLY A 202 0.51 -7.09 -8.71
C GLY A 202 1.19 -8.26 -9.43
N ALA A 203 1.24 -9.45 -8.80
CA ALA A 203 1.81 -10.64 -9.41
C ALA A 203 0.97 -11.17 -10.60
N ALA A 204 -0.27 -10.69 -10.76
CA ALA A 204 -1.10 -11.06 -11.90
C ALA A 204 -0.48 -10.61 -13.26
N ILE A 205 0.48 -9.71 -13.25
CA ILE A 205 1.24 -9.37 -14.47
C ILE A 205 1.90 -10.59 -15.13
N GLU A 206 2.18 -11.64 -14.36
CA GLU A 206 2.78 -12.89 -14.85
C GLU A 206 1.78 -13.79 -15.59
N VAL A 207 0.49 -13.53 -15.41
CA VAL A 207 -0.59 -14.35 -15.94
C VAL A 207 -0.99 -13.91 -17.35
N PHE A 208 -0.90 -12.60 -17.63
CA PHE A 208 -1.42 -12.00 -18.85
C PHE A 208 -0.30 -11.84 -19.89
N GLU A 209 -0.37 -12.59 -20.97
CA GLU A 209 0.52 -12.40 -22.12
C GLU A 209 0.31 -11.01 -22.71
N GLY A 210 1.39 -10.29 -23.01
CA GLY A 210 1.32 -8.90 -23.49
C GLY A 210 1.09 -7.86 -22.39
N ALA A 211 1.14 -8.25 -21.10
CA ALA A 211 1.14 -7.30 -20.00
C ALA A 211 2.28 -6.28 -20.14
N THR A 212 2.03 -5.04 -19.69
CA THR A 212 2.97 -3.93 -19.84
C THR A 212 3.08 -3.11 -18.54
N ALA A 213 3.90 -2.06 -18.58
CA ALA A 213 4.05 -1.13 -17.47
C ALA A 213 4.27 0.30 -17.98
N ILE A 214 3.87 1.27 -17.16
CA ILE A 214 4.11 2.69 -17.42
C ILE A 214 4.86 3.32 -16.24
N CYS A 215 5.87 4.14 -16.55
CA CYS A 215 6.54 4.95 -15.53
C CYS A 215 5.73 6.21 -15.27
N VAL A 216 5.38 6.43 -14.00
CA VAL A 216 4.60 7.57 -13.55
C VAL A 216 5.39 8.44 -12.56
N GLY A 217 4.94 9.68 -12.32
CA GLY A 217 5.51 10.58 -11.34
C GLY A 217 5.30 10.09 -9.89
N ARG A 218 6.11 10.61 -8.98
CA ARG A 218 5.99 10.30 -7.53
C ARG A 218 4.67 10.77 -6.92
N ASP A 219 4.02 11.76 -7.50
CA ASP A 219 2.68 12.21 -7.13
C ASP A 219 1.62 11.09 -7.20
N ARG A 220 1.89 10.04 -7.97
CA ARG A 220 1.06 8.84 -8.07
C ARG A 220 1.28 7.83 -6.93
N PHE A 221 2.29 8.05 -6.07
CA PHE A 221 2.62 7.13 -4.97
C PHE A 221 2.90 7.90 -3.67
N LEU A 222 1.83 8.08 -2.88
CA LEU A 222 1.84 8.76 -1.58
C LEU A 222 1.21 7.84 -0.51
N PRO A 223 1.86 6.71 -0.18
CA PRO A 223 1.33 5.75 0.79
C PRO A 223 1.37 6.30 2.21
N VAL A 224 0.34 6.00 2.99
CA VAL A 224 0.24 6.34 4.42
C VAL A 224 0.22 5.06 5.23
N LYS A 225 1.37 4.55 5.59
CA LYS A 225 1.51 3.29 6.33
C LYS A 225 1.71 3.50 7.82
N THR A 226 2.31 4.62 8.19
CA THR A 226 2.61 4.96 9.59
C THR A 226 2.19 6.40 9.91
N THR A 227 2.33 6.76 11.17
CA THR A 227 2.10 8.14 11.61
C THR A 227 3.17 9.12 11.13
N ASN A 228 4.30 8.64 10.61
CA ASN A 228 5.30 9.48 9.97
C ASN A 228 4.75 10.11 8.69
N GLU A 229 4.18 9.29 7.78
CA GLU A 229 3.54 9.77 6.56
C GLU A 229 2.28 10.60 6.90
N LEU A 230 1.53 10.21 7.95
CA LEU A 230 0.39 10.98 8.42
C LEU A 230 0.78 12.39 8.86
N LEU A 231 1.94 12.56 9.53
CA LEU A 231 2.45 13.87 9.91
C LEU A 231 2.77 14.73 8.67
N LEU A 232 3.43 14.14 7.66
CA LEU A 232 3.72 14.84 6.40
C LEU A 232 2.43 15.34 5.75
N LEU A 233 1.41 14.49 5.66
CA LEU A 233 0.13 14.85 5.04
C LEU A 233 -0.64 15.93 5.81
N ARG A 234 -0.55 15.95 7.14
CA ARG A 234 -1.22 16.93 7.98
C ARG A 234 -0.45 18.25 8.08
N SER A 235 0.81 18.27 7.64
CA SER A 235 1.66 19.46 7.62
C SER A 235 1.43 20.29 6.34
N ASP A 236 2.25 21.32 6.15
CA ASP A 236 2.25 22.20 4.98
C ASP A 236 3.17 21.72 3.83
N VAL A 237 3.66 20.48 3.88
CA VAL A 237 4.48 19.87 2.81
C VAL A 237 3.64 19.55 1.58
N TYR A 238 2.34 19.29 1.76
CA TYR A 238 1.39 19.07 0.70
C TYR A 238 0.24 20.06 0.74
N ASN A 239 -0.22 20.45 -0.44
CA ASN A 239 -1.48 21.18 -0.61
C ASN A 239 -2.54 20.26 -1.20
N LEU A 240 -3.75 20.30 -0.65
CA LEU A 240 -4.92 19.65 -1.22
C LEU A 240 -5.57 20.63 -2.21
N THR A 241 -5.69 20.20 -3.49
CA THR A 241 -6.38 20.99 -4.51
C THR A 241 -7.88 20.90 -4.37
N GLY A 242 -8.62 21.82 -5.03
CA GLY A 242 -10.07 21.75 -5.10
C GLY A 242 -10.64 20.49 -5.77
N GLU A 243 -9.79 19.77 -6.54
CA GLU A 243 -10.12 18.48 -7.17
C GLU A 243 -9.77 17.28 -6.26
N GLY A 244 -9.33 17.51 -5.02
CA GLY A 244 -8.96 16.45 -4.09
C GLY A 244 -7.59 15.81 -4.33
N LYS A 245 -6.71 16.43 -5.12
CA LYS A 245 -5.35 15.94 -5.35
C LYS A 245 -4.35 16.55 -4.36
N LEU A 246 -3.41 15.75 -3.88
CA LEU A 246 -2.30 16.20 -3.09
C LEU A 246 -1.14 16.63 -4.00
N ILE A 247 -0.68 17.86 -3.84
CA ILE A 247 0.47 18.41 -4.59
C ILE A 247 1.57 18.76 -3.59
N ALA A 248 2.76 18.20 -3.81
CA ALA A 248 3.94 18.53 -3.01
C ALA A 248 4.31 20.03 -3.19
N CYS A 249 4.67 20.68 -2.08
CA CYS A 249 5.07 22.09 -2.05
C CYS A 249 6.58 22.28 -2.20
N SER A 250 7.35 21.18 -2.30
CA SER A 250 8.81 21.16 -2.48
C SER A 250 9.20 19.93 -3.29
N ASP A 251 10.41 19.96 -3.86
CA ASP A 251 10.95 18.86 -4.67
C ASP A 251 11.20 17.57 -3.86
N SER A 252 11.39 17.70 -2.55
CA SER A 252 11.57 16.59 -1.63
C SER A 252 10.77 16.80 -0.34
N ALA A 253 10.16 15.75 0.15
CA ALA A 253 9.57 15.73 1.49
C ALA A 253 10.68 15.49 2.54
N PRO A 254 10.58 16.10 3.74
CA PRO A 254 11.51 15.82 4.82
C PRO A 254 11.41 14.37 5.31
N GLU A 255 12.51 13.85 5.83
CA GLU A 255 12.52 12.56 6.52
C GLU A 255 11.86 12.71 7.90
N ILE A 256 10.87 11.88 8.19
CA ILE A 256 10.16 11.88 9.48
C ILE A 256 10.42 10.57 10.23
N SER A 257 10.77 10.70 11.51
CA SER A 257 10.91 9.56 12.41
C SER A 257 10.30 9.88 13.78
N LEU A 258 9.14 9.31 14.05
CA LEU A 258 8.43 9.46 15.32
C LEU A 258 8.62 8.20 16.18
N ASP A 259 8.88 8.37 17.47
CA ASP A 259 9.05 7.27 18.41
C ASP A 259 7.77 6.40 18.49
N SER A 260 7.88 5.15 18.10
CA SER A 260 6.75 4.22 18.06
C SER A 260 6.11 3.93 19.42
N ARG A 261 6.81 4.14 20.54
CA ARG A 261 6.27 4.01 21.89
C ARG A 261 5.12 5.00 22.13
N TYR A 262 5.24 6.20 21.57
CA TYR A 262 4.36 7.33 21.83
C TYR A 262 3.48 7.72 20.64
N TYR A 263 3.86 7.39 19.40
CA TYR A 263 3.17 7.87 18.20
C TYR A 263 2.62 6.76 17.30
N LYS A 264 2.80 5.48 17.63
CA LYS A 264 2.45 4.36 16.72
C LYS A 264 0.97 4.31 16.31
N THR A 265 0.05 4.64 17.21
CA THR A 265 -1.39 4.64 16.90
C THR A 265 -1.91 6.04 16.61
N VAL A 266 -2.97 6.14 15.78
CA VAL A 266 -3.60 7.42 15.43
C VAL A 266 -4.06 8.17 16.69
N GLN A 267 -4.56 7.46 17.71
CA GLN A 267 -5.01 8.06 18.97
C GLN A 267 -3.84 8.68 19.71
N LYS A 268 -2.73 7.95 19.90
CA LYS A 268 -1.52 8.45 20.56
C LYS A 268 -0.92 9.63 19.79
N PHE A 269 -0.88 9.54 18.48
CA PHE A 269 -0.43 10.61 17.59
C PHE A 269 -1.30 11.87 17.75
N ALA A 270 -2.63 11.76 17.70
CA ALA A 270 -3.53 12.90 17.78
C ALA A 270 -3.49 13.61 19.14
N GLN A 271 -3.23 12.86 20.22
CA GLN A 271 -3.05 13.44 21.57
C GLN A 271 -1.80 14.31 21.65
N ARG A 272 -0.71 13.94 20.94
CA ARG A 272 0.59 14.60 21.02
C ARG A 272 0.83 15.63 19.92
N ILE A 273 0.20 15.43 18.76
CA ILE A 273 0.29 16.32 17.61
C ILE A 273 -1.13 16.77 17.19
N PRO A 274 -1.84 17.52 18.04
CA PRO A 274 -3.16 18.05 17.69
C PRO A 274 -3.06 19.03 16.51
N TYR A 275 -1.96 19.77 16.43
CA TYR A 275 -1.62 20.70 15.34
C TYR A 275 -0.31 20.27 14.71
N ALA A 276 -0.37 19.95 13.41
CA ALA A 276 0.83 19.58 12.68
C ALA A 276 1.79 20.79 12.59
N PRO A 277 3.07 20.63 12.89
CA PRO A 277 4.08 21.66 12.69
C PRO A 277 4.27 21.96 11.19
N SER A 278 4.73 23.16 10.87
CA SER A 278 5.23 23.48 9.53
C SER A 278 6.54 22.75 9.29
N LEU A 279 6.57 21.90 8.26
CA LEU A 279 7.70 21.07 7.88
C LEU A 279 8.30 21.48 6.51
N ARG A 280 7.77 22.50 5.88
CA ARG A 280 8.20 22.95 4.55
C ARG A 280 9.69 23.33 4.45
N LYS A 281 10.30 23.71 5.56
CA LYS A 281 11.72 24.08 5.67
C LYS A 281 12.58 23.03 6.37
N ALA A 282 11.99 21.91 6.76
CA ALA A 282 12.71 20.80 7.36
C ALA A 282 13.39 19.96 6.28
N THR A 283 14.57 19.44 6.59
CA THR A 283 15.26 18.37 5.85
C THR A 283 14.95 17.03 6.52
N SER A 284 15.00 17.00 7.84
CA SER A 284 14.58 15.87 8.66
C SER A 284 13.92 16.34 9.97
N PHE A 285 13.01 15.50 10.50
CA PHE A 285 12.42 15.75 11.80
C PHE A 285 12.27 14.42 12.57
N LYS A 286 13.11 14.24 13.58
CA LYS A 286 13.15 13.07 14.42
C LYS A 286 12.69 13.42 15.84
N VAL A 287 11.78 12.64 16.38
CA VAL A 287 11.27 12.78 17.75
C VAL A 287 11.53 11.47 18.48
N GLU A 288 12.45 11.51 19.44
CA GLU A 288 12.79 10.41 20.32
C GLU A 288 12.25 10.73 21.73
N GLY A 289 11.13 10.11 22.11
CA GLY A 289 10.52 10.34 23.42
C GLY A 289 9.10 10.93 23.36
N ASP A 290 8.60 11.31 24.52
CA ASP A 290 7.24 11.79 24.73
C ASP A 290 7.12 13.30 24.62
N TYR A 291 6.77 13.81 23.45
CA TYR A 291 6.58 15.23 23.18
C TYR A 291 5.14 15.55 22.78
N THR A 292 4.58 16.61 23.38
CA THR A 292 3.30 17.18 22.95
C THR A 292 3.54 18.52 22.26
N PHE A 293 3.00 18.70 21.07
CA PHE A 293 3.24 19.87 20.24
C PHE A 293 2.08 20.88 20.34
N GLY A 294 2.42 22.12 20.59
CA GLY A 294 1.53 23.26 20.49
C GLY A 294 1.23 23.67 19.05
N ALA A 295 0.46 24.72 18.90
CA ALA A 295 0.10 25.29 17.60
C ALA A 295 1.27 26.10 16.99
N ARG A 296 1.29 26.24 15.66
CA ARG A 296 2.22 27.10 14.92
C ARG A 296 3.71 26.81 15.15
N VAL A 297 4.03 25.58 15.52
CA VAL A 297 5.44 25.12 15.60
C VAL A 297 6.02 25.07 14.18
N VAL A 298 7.28 25.50 14.03
CA VAL A 298 8.01 25.50 12.76
C VAL A 298 9.30 24.72 12.91
N VAL A 299 9.54 23.77 12.02
CA VAL A 299 10.78 22.98 11.96
C VAL A 299 11.59 23.43 10.75
N LYS A 300 12.92 23.61 10.92
CA LYS A 300 13.84 24.04 9.88
C LYS A 300 15.16 23.27 9.96
N GLY A 301 15.62 22.76 8.82
CA GLY A 301 16.86 21.97 8.73
C GLY A 301 16.69 20.57 9.30
N ASP A 302 17.73 20.05 9.95
CA ASP A 302 17.79 18.68 10.50
C ASP A 302 17.55 18.71 12.02
N VAL A 303 16.32 18.47 12.44
CA VAL A 303 15.94 18.59 13.86
C VAL A 303 15.75 17.20 14.47
N THR A 304 16.43 16.95 15.58
CA THR A 304 16.20 15.78 16.45
C THR A 304 15.83 16.27 17.85
N LEU A 305 14.68 15.85 18.35
CA LEU A 305 14.31 16.00 19.75
C LEU A 305 14.72 14.73 20.48
N PRO A 306 15.63 14.81 21.49
CA PRO A 306 16.13 13.62 22.19
C PRO A 306 15.08 12.98 23.10
N ASP A 307 15.31 11.73 23.51
CA ASP A 307 14.49 11.08 24.53
C ASP A 307 14.84 11.68 25.92
N GLU A 308 13.87 12.36 26.47
CA GLU A 308 13.95 12.90 27.83
C GLU A 308 13.24 11.92 28.80
N ASP A 309 13.69 11.88 30.08
CA ASP A 309 13.10 10.97 31.06
C ASP A 309 11.65 11.30 31.41
N GLU A 310 11.19 12.52 31.08
CA GLU A 310 9.85 13.02 31.38
C GLU A 310 9.16 13.57 30.15
N PRO A 311 7.80 13.50 30.06
CA PRO A 311 7.04 14.10 28.97
C PRO A 311 7.35 15.58 28.78
N GLN A 312 7.60 15.98 27.55
CA GLN A 312 7.95 17.35 27.15
C GLN A 312 6.81 18.05 26.42
N VAL A 313 6.80 19.38 26.49
CA VAL A 313 5.87 20.21 25.71
C VAL A 313 6.66 21.16 24.82
N VAL A 314 6.37 21.12 23.52
CA VAL A 314 6.84 22.13 22.57
C VAL A 314 5.78 23.22 22.50
N GLU A 315 6.08 24.37 23.06
CA GLU A 315 5.13 25.49 23.20
C GLU A 315 4.67 26.06 21.86
N ASP A 316 3.52 26.74 21.89
CA ASP A 316 2.94 27.44 20.73
C ASP A 316 3.95 28.39 20.06
N GLY A 317 4.07 28.31 18.75
CA GLY A 317 4.92 29.19 17.95
C GLY A 317 6.42 28.94 18.06
N THR A 318 6.84 27.85 18.71
CA THR A 318 8.24 27.46 18.83
C THR A 318 8.87 27.24 17.45
N LYS A 319 10.09 27.73 17.27
CA LYS A 319 10.93 27.46 16.10
C LYS A 319 12.02 26.48 16.51
N LEU A 320 12.00 25.32 15.90
CA LEU A 320 13.01 24.27 16.04
C LEU A 320 13.95 24.37 14.83
N GLU A 321 15.21 24.65 15.08
CA GLU A 321 16.23 24.83 14.03
C GLU A 321 17.41 23.90 14.31
N GLY A 322 17.87 23.16 13.31
CA GLY A 322 19.00 22.25 13.36
C GLY A 322 19.88 22.36 12.12
#